data_8d1d7f335808ef742810ff6f55581905
#
_entry.id   8d1d7f335808ef742810ff6f55581905
#
_cell.length_a   1.000
_cell.length_b   1.000
_cell.length_c   1.000
_cell.angle_alpha   90.00
_cell.angle_beta   90.00
_cell.angle_gamma   90.00
#
_symmetry.space_group_name_H-M   'P 1'
#
loop_
_entity.id
_entity.type
_entity.pdbx_description
1 polymer ?
#
loop_
_entity_poly.entity_id
_entity_poly.type
_entity_poly.pdbx_seq_one_letter_code
_entity_poly.pdbx_strand_id
1 'polypeptide(L)'
;SPMLDKTGFAVDQVICPEDSVTRTIRKLIEYPVALQVLEFAQGLLSLIAVRAVAGGPLVQHSLAEIPQLVPRADMRIVAIYRQDSPLHEIDGKTRIEVGDEVFVLAATDKLPHVLGALRKMDRPVRRIMIAGGGKVGLRLARQLAGQMQIKILEVNRARCDYLATQLPADVLVLNGDSTDEELMGDENVQDMDLFLALTSDDEDNIMACLLAKRMGARRVLALINRKAYADLVQGTTIDIALSPAHAVIGALLAYVRRGDVEAVYSLRRGAAEALEAVAHGARKSS
;
A
#
# COMPACT_ATOMS: atom_id res chain seq x y z
N SER A 1 12.07 17.12 19.13
CA SER A 1 11.89 17.38 20.58
C SER A 1 13.28 17.56 21.21
N PRO A 2 13.52 18.58 22.04
CA PRO A 2 14.83 18.81 22.68
C PRO A 2 15.31 17.65 23.57
N MET A 3 14.43 16.73 23.93
CA MET A 3 14.79 15.51 24.69
C MET A 3 15.47 14.43 23.82
N LEU A 4 15.47 14.55 22.51
CA LEU A 4 15.97 13.54 21.56
C LEU A 4 17.24 14.00 20.84
N ASP A 5 17.91 15.06 21.32
CA ASP A 5 19.18 15.50 20.80
C ASP A 5 20.35 14.78 21.49
N LYS A 6 21.58 15.03 21.01
CA LYS A 6 22.80 14.38 21.53
C LYS A 6 23.12 14.76 22.99
N THR A 7 22.43 15.73 23.57
CA THR A 7 22.61 16.19 24.97
C THR A 7 21.57 15.59 25.93
N GLY A 8 20.48 15.00 25.37
CA GLY A 8 19.47 14.26 26.11
C GLY A 8 19.66 12.75 25.99
N PHE A 9 18.60 12.04 25.60
CA PHE A 9 18.74 10.63 25.20
C PHE A 9 19.39 10.58 23.84
N ALA A 10 20.57 9.97 23.69
CA ALA A 10 21.23 9.75 22.41
C ALA A 10 20.40 8.82 21.54
N VAL A 11 19.51 9.39 20.72
CA VAL A 11 18.66 8.66 19.79
C VAL A 11 19.17 8.91 18.38
N ASP A 12 19.68 7.87 17.75
CA ASP A 12 20.24 7.96 16.41
C ASP A 12 19.14 8.01 15.33
N GLN A 13 18.00 7.36 15.58
CA GLN A 13 16.88 7.34 14.64
C GLN A 13 15.53 7.17 15.36
N VAL A 14 14.52 7.90 14.89
CA VAL A 14 13.13 7.75 15.32
C VAL A 14 12.31 7.19 14.16
N ILE A 15 11.72 6.02 14.36
CA ILE A 15 10.79 5.43 13.40
C ILE A 15 9.38 5.64 13.90
N CYS A 16 8.57 6.32 13.10
CA CYS A 16 7.17 6.58 13.38
C CYS A 16 6.31 5.60 12.55
N PRO A 17 5.65 4.61 13.19
CA PRO A 17 4.82 3.65 12.49
C PRO A 17 3.71 4.31 11.66
N GLU A 18 3.09 5.34 12.22
CA GLU A 18 1.99 6.07 11.57
C GLU A 18 2.47 6.77 10.28
N ASP A 19 3.70 7.26 10.23
CA ASP A 19 4.29 7.84 9.01
C ASP A 19 4.50 6.77 7.94
N SER A 20 5.02 5.62 8.33
CA SER A 20 5.25 4.49 7.42
C SER A 20 3.95 3.99 6.81
N VAL A 21 2.92 3.80 7.64
CA VAL A 21 1.57 3.39 7.19
C VAL A 21 0.97 4.44 6.25
N THR A 22 1.00 5.71 6.63
CA THR A 22 0.45 6.81 5.82
C THR A 22 1.14 6.90 4.46
N ARG A 23 2.47 6.76 4.41
CA ARG A 23 3.24 6.75 3.16
C ARG A 23 2.84 5.59 2.26
N THR A 24 2.69 4.38 2.83
CA THR A 24 2.25 3.20 2.09
C THR A 24 0.86 3.41 1.50
N ILE A 25 -0.11 3.90 2.28
CA ILE A 25 -1.47 4.16 1.80
C ILE A 25 -1.46 5.20 0.68
N ARG A 26 -0.68 6.28 0.80
CA ARG A 26 -0.56 7.29 -0.27
C ARG A 26 -0.08 6.68 -1.58
N LYS A 27 0.91 5.79 -1.55
CA LYS A 27 1.39 5.09 -2.75
C LYS A 27 0.31 4.21 -3.38
N LEU A 28 -0.50 3.54 -2.56
CA LEU A 28 -1.64 2.74 -3.03
C LEU A 28 -2.79 3.60 -3.61
N ILE A 29 -2.91 4.86 -3.18
CA ILE A 29 -3.84 5.83 -3.76
C ILE A 29 -3.31 6.35 -5.10
N GLU A 30 -2.01 6.66 -5.18
CA GLU A 30 -1.34 7.11 -6.40
C GLU A 30 -1.35 6.03 -7.49
N TYR A 31 -1.19 4.75 -7.10
CA TYR A 31 -1.21 3.60 -8.00
C TYR A 31 -2.35 2.63 -7.65
N PRO A 32 -3.61 2.94 -8.02
CA PRO A 32 -4.79 2.23 -7.52
C PRO A 32 -4.84 0.74 -7.87
N VAL A 33 -4.13 0.30 -8.90
CA VAL A 33 -4.07 -1.12 -9.31
C VAL A 33 -3.03 -1.92 -8.55
N ALA A 34 -2.13 -1.24 -7.81
CA ALA A 34 -1.07 -1.89 -7.06
C ALA A 34 -1.59 -2.54 -5.78
N LEU A 35 -0.98 -3.67 -5.42
CA LEU A 35 -1.11 -4.33 -4.12
C LEU A 35 -0.01 -3.84 -3.16
N GLN A 36 1.16 -3.52 -3.70
CA GLN A 36 2.30 -3.00 -2.97
C GLN A 36 3.13 -2.10 -3.89
N VAL A 37 3.68 -1.01 -3.36
CA VAL A 37 4.61 -0.11 -4.06
C VAL A 37 5.77 0.20 -3.14
N LEU A 38 6.98 -0.11 -3.56
CA LEU A 38 8.23 0.11 -2.83
C LEU A 38 9.17 0.93 -3.68
N GLU A 39 9.74 1.99 -3.12
CA GLU A 39 10.66 2.89 -3.83
C GLU A 39 12.10 2.61 -3.42
N PHE A 40 13.00 2.61 -4.41
CA PHE A 40 14.44 2.41 -4.29
C PHE A 40 15.18 3.57 -4.98
N ALA A 41 16.46 3.70 -4.70
CA ALA A 41 17.34 4.70 -5.30
C ALA A 41 16.74 6.11 -5.19
N GLN A 42 16.30 6.49 -3.98
CA GLN A 42 15.67 7.79 -3.71
C GLN A 42 14.45 8.09 -4.60
N GLY A 43 13.69 7.05 -4.93
CA GLY A 43 12.48 7.15 -5.75
C GLY A 43 12.70 7.05 -7.26
N LEU A 44 13.91 6.77 -7.74
CA LEU A 44 14.19 6.57 -9.16
C LEU A 44 13.67 5.22 -9.68
N LEU A 45 13.70 4.19 -8.84
CA LEU A 45 13.21 2.86 -9.14
C LEU A 45 12.06 2.49 -8.22
N SER A 46 11.13 1.72 -8.73
CA SER A 46 10.03 1.17 -7.94
C SER A 46 9.83 -0.31 -8.22
N LEU A 47 9.61 -1.06 -7.13
CA LEU A 47 9.12 -2.42 -7.16
C LEU A 47 7.63 -2.40 -6.84
N ILE A 48 6.82 -2.88 -7.76
CA ILE A 48 5.37 -2.85 -7.66
C ILE A 48 4.80 -4.26 -7.76
N ALA A 49 3.86 -4.60 -6.87
CA ALA A 49 3.10 -5.83 -6.97
C ALA A 49 1.72 -5.54 -7.56
N VAL A 50 1.34 -6.31 -8.57
CA VAL A 50 0.06 -6.18 -9.27
C VAL A 50 -0.56 -7.56 -9.48
N ARG A 51 -1.88 -7.67 -9.28
CA ARG A 51 -2.60 -8.89 -9.62
C ARG A 51 -2.98 -8.89 -11.10
N ALA A 52 -2.56 -9.93 -11.81
CA ALA A 52 -2.92 -10.16 -13.20
C ALA A 52 -4.42 -10.46 -13.32
N VAL A 53 -5.12 -9.72 -14.17
CA VAL A 53 -6.57 -9.91 -14.41
C VAL A 53 -6.84 -10.24 -15.86
N ALA A 54 -7.96 -10.90 -16.13
CA ALA A 54 -8.38 -11.24 -17.48
C ALA A 54 -8.41 -9.98 -18.37
N GLY A 55 -7.87 -10.08 -19.58
CA GLY A 55 -7.81 -8.97 -20.53
C GLY A 55 -6.63 -8.01 -20.34
N GLY A 56 -5.75 -8.26 -19.38
CA GLY A 56 -4.46 -7.56 -19.29
C GLY A 56 -3.54 -7.93 -20.47
N PRO A 57 -2.87 -6.95 -21.11
CA PRO A 57 -2.06 -7.20 -22.31
C PRO A 57 -0.96 -8.24 -22.14
N LEU A 58 -0.40 -8.40 -20.94
CA LEU A 58 0.65 -9.39 -20.66
C LEU A 58 0.12 -10.73 -20.16
N VAL A 59 -1.19 -10.83 -19.89
CA VAL A 59 -1.78 -12.07 -19.37
C VAL A 59 -1.83 -13.11 -20.49
N GLN A 60 -1.41 -14.34 -20.17
CA GLN A 60 -1.24 -15.49 -21.07
C GLN A 60 -0.06 -15.38 -22.06
N HIS A 61 0.71 -14.30 -22.01
CA HIS A 61 1.95 -14.17 -22.78
C HIS A 61 3.16 -14.64 -21.97
N SER A 62 4.20 -15.08 -22.69
CA SER A 62 5.48 -15.44 -22.07
C SER A 62 6.30 -14.20 -21.75
N LEU A 63 7.19 -14.30 -20.76
CA LEU A 63 8.04 -13.17 -20.37
C LEU A 63 8.98 -12.74 -21.50
N ALA A 64 9.35 -13.64 -22.43
CA ALA A 64 10.14 -13.31 -23.62
C ALA A 64 9.41 -12.38 -24.59
N GLU A 65 8.07 -12.36 -24.57
CA GLU A 65 7.25 -11.50 -25.44
C GLU A 65 7.07 -10.08 -24.91
N ILE A 66 7.39 -9.83 -23.62
CA ILE A 66 7.19 -8.54 -22.95
C ILE A 66 7.81 -7.36 -23.72
N PRO A 67 9.07 -7.41 -24.23
CA PRO A 67 9.64 -6.29 -24.96
C PRO A 67 8.88 -5.92 -26.25
N GLN A 68 8.17 -6.88 -26.83
CA GLN A 68 7.35 -6.65 -28.03
C GLN A 68 5.97 -6.09 -27.68
N LEU A 69 5.38 -6.57 -26.57
CA LEU A 69 4.04 -6.17 -26.11
C LEU A 69 4.05 -4.80 -25.41
N VAL A 70 5.14 -4.47 -24.75
CA VAL A 70 5.32 -3.22 -24.02
C VAL A 70 6.65 -2.58 -24.41
N PRO A 71 6.77 -2.09 -25.64
CA PRO A 71 7.98 -1.45 -26.11
C PRO A 71 8.28 -0.21 -25.26
N ARG A 72 9.55 -0.01 -24.90
CA ARG A 72 10.04 1.09 -24.04
C ARG A 72 9.65 1.01 -22.55
N ALA A 73 9.05 -0.07 -22.08
CA ALA A 73 8.95 -0.32 -20.67
C ALA A 73 10.23 -1.00 -20.21
N ASP A 74 11.20 -0.21 -19.71
CA ASP A 74 12.36 -0.75 -19.01
C ASP A 74 11.86 -1.34 -17.68
N MET A 75 11.33 -2.55 -17.76
CA MET A 75 10.78 -3.28 -16.61
C MET A 75 11.36 -4.68 -16.51
N ARG A 76 11.46 -5.18 -15.30
CA ARG A 76 11.86 -6.55 -15.02
C ARG A 76 10.86 -7.20 -14.08
N ILE A 77 10.33 -8.36 -14.46
CA ILE A 77 9.58 -9.21 -13.55
C ILE A 77 10.58 -9.94 -12.67
N VAL A 78 10.48 -9.73 -11.36
CA VAL A 78 11.43 -10.26 -10.37
C VAL A 78 10.84 -11.40 -9.55
N ALA A 79 9.51 -11.49 -9.45
CA ALA A 79 8.81 -12.59 -8.80
C ALA A 79 7.40 -12.73 -9.35
N ILE A 80 6.89 -13.95 -9.34
CA ILE A 80 5.49 -14.27 -9.63
C ILE A 80 5.02 -15.23 -8.54
N TYR A 81 3.89 -14.92 -7.93
CA TYR A 81 3.20 -15.81 -7.01
C TYR A 81 1.91 -16.29 -7.64
N ARG A 82 1.72 -17.59 -7.65
CA ARG A 82 0.55 -18.28 -8.18
C ARG A 82 -0.09 -19.12 -7.09
N GLN A 83 -1.39 -18.90 -6.82
CA GLN A 83 -2.10 -19.58 -5.74
C GLN A 83 -1.32 -19.52 -4.41
N ASP A 84 -0.85 -18.33 -4.05
CA ASP A 84 -0.06 -18.00 -2.86
C ASP A 84 1.34 -18.65 -2.77
N SER A 85 1.78 -19.36 -3.79
CA SER A 85 3.11 -19.97 -3.85
C SER A 85 4.02 -19.24 -4.85
N PRO A 86 5.30 -18.98 -4.50
CA PRO A 86 6.24 -18.39 -5.45
C PRO A 86 6.55 -19.38 -6.57
N LEU A 87 6.67 -18.90 -7.80
CA LEU A 87 7.28 -19.68 -8.86
C LEU A 87 8.79 -19.71 -8.64
N HIS A 88 9.34 -20.92 -8.48
CA HIS A 88 10.76 -21.12 -8.16
C HIS A 88 11.69 -20.77 -9.33
N GLU A 89 11.24 -21.00 -10.56
CA GLU A 89 11.98 -20.69 -11.76
C GLU A 89 11.15 -19.73 -12.64
N ILE A 90 11.72 -18.56 -12.91
CA ILE A 90 11.14 -17.56 -13.78
C ILE A 90 12.12 -17.37 -14.94
N ASP A 91 11.72 -17.82 -16.13
CA ASP A 91 12.48 -17.71 -17.36
C ASP A 91 11.66 -17.06 -18.48
N GLY A 92 12.25 -16.91 -19.67
CA GLY A 92 11.57 -16.34 -20.83
C GLY A 92 10.32 -17.12 -21.29
N LYS A 93 10.15 -18.39 -20.92
CA LYS A 93 9.00 -19.23 -21.27
C LYS A 93 7.88 -19.16 -20.24
N THR A 94 8.16 -18.64 -19.06
CA THR A 94 7.17 -18.47 -17.99
C THR A 94 6.04 -17.57 -18.49
N ARG A 95 4.79 -18.00 -18.31
CA ARG A 95 3.58 -17.24 -18.70
C ARG A 95 2.92 -16.63 -17.48
N ILE A 96 2.43 -15.42 -17.63
CA ILE A 96 1.60 -14.76 -16.64
C ILE A 96 0.17 -15.28 -16.79
N GLU A 97 -0.40 -15.82 -15.72
CA GLU A 97 -1.76 -16.31 -15.68
C GLU A 97 -2.70 -15.37 -14.91
N VAL A 98 -4.00 -15.48 -15.17
CA VAL A 98 -5.02 -14.73 -14.42
C VAL A 98 -4.95 -15.13 -12.95
N GLY A 99 -4.89 -14.13 -12.06
CA GLY A 99 -4.78 -14.33 -10.61
C GLY A 99 -3.34 -14.29 -10.10
N ASP A 100 -2.33 -14.38 -10.97
CA ASP A 100 -0.93 -14.22 -10.56
C ASP A 100 -0.70 -12.87 -9.90
N GLU A 101 0.06 -12.87 -8.82
CA GLU A 101 0.64 -11.66 -8.23
C GLU A 101 2.04 -11.47 -8.78
N VAL A 102 2.19 -10.45 -9.62
CA VAL A 102 3.41 -10.18 -10.39
C VAL A 102 4.17 -9.02 -9.77
N PHE A 103 5.43 -9.25 -9.42
CA PHE A 103 6.33 -8.23 -8.90
C PHE A 103 7.20 -7.70 -10.03
N VAL A 104 7.09 -6.40 -10.29
CA VAL A 104 7.78 -5.72 -11.39
C VAL A 104 8.67 -4.62 -10.84
N LEU A 105 9.94 -4.66 -11.22
CA LEU A 105 10.89 -3.58 -11.01
C LEU A 105 10.92 -2.70 -12.26
N ALA A 106 10.74 -1.40 -12.10
CA ALA A 106 10.78 -0.43 -13.19
C ALA A 106 11.22 0.95 -12.71
N ALA A 107 11.61 1.82 -13.64
CA ALA A 107 11.80 3.24 -13.36
C ALA A 107 10.46 3.86 -12.95
N THR A 108 10.48 4.67 -11.89
CA THR A 108 9.26 5.21 -11.26
C THR A 108 8.43 6.05 -12.23
N ASP A 109 9.08 6.80 -13.12
CA ASP A 109 8.42 7.59 -14.17
C ASP A 109 7.72 6.71 -15.24
N LYS A 110 8.07 5.44 -15.36
CA LYS A 110 7.48 4.49 -16.30
C LYS A 110 6.34 3.65 -15.68
N LEU A 111 6.12 3.73 -14.37
CA LEU A 111 5.10 2.93 -13.70
C LEU A 111 3.70 3.00 -14.33
N PRO A 112 3.15 4.17 -14.72
CA PRO A 112 1.84 4.22 -15.36
C PRO A 112 1.75 3.37 -16.63
N HIS A 113 2.83 3.35 -17.41
CA HIS A 113 2.91 2.55 -18.65
C HIS A 113 3.00 1.05 -18.35
N VAL A 114 3.84 0.68 -17.38
CA VAL A 114 3.99 -0.71 -16.92
C VAL A 114 2.69 -1.26 -16.34
N LEU A 115 2.00 -0.47 -15.51
CA LEU A 115 0.72 -0.87 -14.92
C LEU A 115 -0.36 -1.05 -15.99
N GLY A 116 -0.41 -0.17 -17.00
CA GLY A 116 -1.33 -0.29 -18.13
C GLY A 116 -1.12 -1.57 -18.96
N ALA A 117 0.11 -2.10 -18.99
CA ALA A 117 0.43 -3.35 -19.66
C ALA A 117 -0.03 -4.61 -18.90
N LEU A 118 0.05 -4.56 -17.57
CA LEU A 118 -0.35 -5.68 -16.71
C LEU A 118 -1.85 -5.73 -16.46
N ARG A 119 -2.47 -4.58 -16.43
CA ARG A 119 -3.89 -4.45 -16.13
C ARG A 119 -4.45 -3.20 -16.79
N LYS A 120 -5.71 -3.26 -17.26
CA LYS A 120 -6.41 -2.06 -17.69
C LYS A 120 -6.40 -1.03 -16.55
N MET A 121 -5.92 0.18 -16.85
CA MET A 121 -5.82 1.26 -15.86
C MET A 121 -7.18 1.51 -15.21
N ASP A 122 -7.19 1.49 -13.91
CA ASP A 122 -8.36 1.85 -13.11
C ASP A 122 -8.54 3.37 -13.09
N ARG A 123 -9.74 3.82 -12.77
CA ARG A 123 -9.99 5.26 -12.60
C ARG A 123 -9.18 5.78 -11.42
N PRO A 124 -8.66 7.02 -11.48
CA PRO A 124 -7.96 7.61 -10.35
C PRO A 124 -8.88 7.67 -9.12
N VAL A 125 -8.29 7.58 -7.94
CA VAL A 125 -9.00 7.76 -6.67
C VAL A 125 -9.29 9.24 -6.49
N ARG A 126 -10.55 9.59 -6.28
CA ARG A 126 -11.00 10.97 -6.03
C ARG A 126 -11.85 11.10 -4.78
N ARG A 127 -12.58 10.05 -4.40
CA ARG A 127 -13.48 10.00 -3.25
C ARG A 127 -13.03 8.93 -2.28
N ILE A 128 -12.74 9.34 -1.05
CA ILE A 128 -12.23 8.47 0.00
C ILE A 128 -13.13 8.58 1.22
N MET A 129 -13.47 7.43 1.80
CA MET A 129 -14.07 7.36 3.12
C MET A 129 -13.09 6.67 4.08
N ILE A 130 -12.84 7.28 5.23
CA ILE A 130 -11.92 6.79 6.25
C ILE A 130 -12.72 6.45 7.50
N ALA A 131 -12.71 5.19 7.92
CA ALA A 131 -13.19 4.76 9.22
C ALA A 131 -12.05 4.86 10.24
N GLY A 132 -12.21 5.73 11.23
CA GLY A 132 -11.23 5.99 12.28
C GLY A 132 -10.46 7.30 12.10
N GLY A 133 -10.76 8.27 12.95
CA GLY A 133 -10.09 9.59 13.05
C GLY A 133 -8.85 9.59 13.93
N GLY A 134 -8.20 8.44 14.12
CA GLY A 134 -6.96 8.28 14.88
C GLY A 134 -5.76 9.03 14.28
N LYS A 135 -4.55 8.69 14.71
CA LYS A 135 -3.31 9.35 14.23
C LYS A 135 -3.10 9.15 12.73
N VAL A 136 -3.33 7.94 12.21
CA VAL A 136 -3.16 7.62 10.79
C VAL A 136 -4.23 8.32 9.95
N GLY A 137 -5.52 8.21 10.34
CA GLY A 137 -6.63 8.84 9.63
C GLY A 137 -6.48 10.36 9.53
N LEU A 138 -6.19 11.03 10.65
CA LEU A 138 -5.94 12.48 10.69
C LEU A 138 -4.78 12.88 9.78
N ARG A 139 -3.64 12.17 9.86
CA ARG A 139 -2.45 12.48 9.08
C ARG A 139 -2.71 12.30 7.59
N LEU A 140 -3.36 11.21 7.22
CA LEU A 140 -3.71 10.91 5.83
C LEU A 140 -4.67 11.97 5.28
N ALA A 141 -5.72 12.30 6.01
CA ALA A 141 -6.69 13.32 5.60
C ALA A 141 -6.02 14.69 5.38
N ARG A 142 -5.11 15.11 6.28
CA ARG A 142 -4.35 16.35 6.09
C ARG A 142 -3.51 16.38 4.82
N GLN A 143 -2.90 15.24 4.47
CA GLN A 143 -2.02 15.16 3.30
C GLN A 143 -2.79 15.12 1.98
N LEU A 144 -4.04 14.64 2.00
CA LEU A 144 -4.88 14.46 0.81
C LEU A 144 -5.94 15.57 0.65
N ALA A 145 -6.17 16.39 1.68
CA ALA A 145 -7.09 17.52 1.63
C ALA A 145 -6.77 18.45 0.45
N GLY A 146 -7.79 19.01 -0.18
CA GLY A 146 -7.68 19.83 -1.38
C GLY A 146 -7.36 19.06 -2.68
N GLN A 147 -7.01 17.78 -2.60
CA GLN A 147 -6.74 16.92 -3.77
C GLN A 147 -7.87 15.92 -4.01
N MET A 148 -8.59 15.54 -2.96
CA MET A 148 -9.60 14.50 -2.97
C MET A 148 -10.77 14.89 -2.06
N GLN A 149 -11.94 14.34 -2.33
CA GLN A 149 -13.08 14.42 -1.43
C GLN A 149 -12.92 13.38 -0.32
N ILE A 150 -12.89 13.83 0.93
CA ILE A 150 -12.61 12.98 2.08
C ILE A 150 -13.76 13.05 3.07
N LYS A 151 -14.25 11.88 3.48
CA LYS A 151 -15.15 11.69 4.62
C LYS A 151 -14.44 10.88 5.69
N ILE A 152 -14.58 11.27 6.97
CA ILE A 152 -14.07 10.52 8.11
C ILE A 152 -15.25 10.12 8.98
N LEU A 153 -15.40 8.83 9.25
CA LEU A 153 -16.31 8.27 10.23
C LEU A 153 -15.55 8.05 11.54
N GLU A 154 -16.02 8.61 12.63
CA GLU A 154 -15.41 8.51 13.95
C GLU A 154 -16.49 8.37 15.04
N VAL A 155 -16.41 7.30 15.84
CA VAL A 155 -17.42 7.02 16.87
C VAL A 155 -17.34 7.98 18.06
N ASN A 156 -16.15 8.47 18.37
CA ASN A 156 -15.92 9.36 19.52
C ASN A 156 -16.23 10.82 19.18
N ARG A 157 -17.30 11.35 19.75
CA ARG A 157 -17.73 12.74 19.52
C ARG A 157 -16.66 13.78 19.80
N ALA A 158 -15.96 13.67 20.95
CA ALA A 158 -14.90 14.61 21.29
C ALA A 158 -13.73 14.54 20.28
N ARG A 159 -13.50 13.36 19.70
CA ARG A 159 -12.52 13.19 18.62
C ARG A 159 -12.99 13.84 17.33
N CYS A 160 -14.27 13.75 16.98
CA CYS A 160 -14.83 14.46 15.83
C CYS A 160 -14.64 15.98 15.97
N ASP A 161 -14.96 16.54 17.15
CA ASP A 161 -14.79 17.96 17.42
C ASP A 161 -13.32 18.39 17.29
N TYR A 162 -12.38 17.59 17.81
CA TYR A 162 -10.95 17.81 17.62
C TYR A 162 -10.56 17.77 16.13
N LEU A 163 -11.00 16.76 15.38
CA LEU A 163 -10.69 16.61 13.95
C LEU A 163 -11.18 17.83 13.16
N ALA A 164 -12.37 18.34 13.46
CA ALA A 164 -12.94 19.52 12.81
C ALA A 164 -12.08 20.78 13.02
N THR A 165 -11.32 20.87 14.13
CA THR A 165 -10.37 21.97 14.35
C THR A 165 -9.03 21.76 13.66
N GLN A 166 -8.71 20.53 13.26
CA GLN A 166 -7.41 20.14 12.73
C GLN A 166 -7.37 19.97 11.21
N LEU A 167 -8.53 19.83 10.58
CA LEU A 167 -8.69 19.55 9.17
C LEU A 167 -9.29 20.74 8.44
N PRO A 168 -8.96 20.93 7.15
CA PRO A 168 -9.63 21.92 6.31
C PRO A 168 -11.13 21.64 6.16
N ALA A 169 -11.90 22.68 5.86
CA ALA A 169 -13.38 22.61 5.77
C ALA A 169 -13.91 21.71 4.64
N ASP A 170 -13.08 21.33 3.69
CA ASP A 170 -13.41 20.39 2.60
C ASP A 170 -13.35 18.92 3.03
N VAL A 171 -12.83 18.62 4.25
CA VAL A 171 -12.88 17.28 4.84
C VAL A 171 -14.11 17.16 5.73
N LEU A 172 -15.02 16.27 5.38
CA LEU A 172 -16.24 16.02 6.15
C LEU A 172 -15.95 15.04 7.30
N VAL A 173 -16.20 15.47 8.53
CA VAL A 173 -16.07 14.62 9.73
C VAL A 173 -17.47 14.26 10.24
N LEU A 174 -17.76 12.98 10.30
CA LEU A 174 -19.04 12.39 10.67
C LEU A 174 -18.91 11.61 11.97
N ASN A 175 -19.81 11.86 12.91
CA ASN A 175 -19.85 11.09 14.14
C ASN A 175 -20.74 9.86 13.95
N GLY A 176 -20.16 8.68 13.97
CA GLY A 176 -20.88 7.43 13.81
C GLY A 176 -19.98 6.21 13.70
N ASP A 177 -20.62 5.05 13.70
CA ASP A 177 -19.97 3.76 13.59
C ASP A 177 -19.82 3.35 12.10
N SER A 178 -18.66 2.94 11.71
CA SER A 178 -18.37 2.47 10.34
C SER A 178 -18.94 1.08 10.01
N THR A 179 -19.52 0.40 10.99
CA THR A 179 -20.27 -0.85 10.82
C THR A 179 -21.78 -0.63 10.75
N ASP A 180 -22.25 0.60 10.88
CA ASP A 180 -23.65 0.98 10.70
C ASP A 180 -23.98 1.11 9.20
N GLU A 181 -24.80 0.15 8.70
CA GLU A 181 -25.18 0.06 7.29
C GLU A 181 -26.03 1.25 6.83
N GLU A 182 -26.92 1.75 7.68
CA GLU A 182 -27.78 2.91 7.36
C GLU A 182 -26.93 4.18 7.20
N LEU A 183 -26.06 4.47 8.17
CA LEU A 183 -25.11 5.58 8.09
C LEU A 183 -24.21 5.50 6.86
N MET A 184 -23.67 4.33 6.58
CA MET A 184 -22.81 4.13 5.41
C MET A 184 -23.55 4.36 4.10
N GLY A 185 -24.82 3.96 4.03
CA GLY A 185 -25.70 4.20 2.89
C GLY A 185 -26.02 5.66 2.70
N ASP A 186 -26.42 6.35 3.76
CA ASP A 186 -26.73 7.79 3.74
C ASP A 186 -25.53 8.63 3.30
N GLU A 187 -24.34 8.19 3.67
CA GLU A 187 -23.07 8.84 3.31
C GLU A 187 -22.52 8.37 1.95
N ASN A 188 -23.30 7.61 1.19
CA ASN A 188 -22.99 7.17 -0.18
C ASN A 188 -21.67 6.40 -0.28
N VAL A 189 -21.47 5.39 0.56
CA VAL A 189 -20.27 4.53 0.52
C VAL A 189 -20.08 3.87 -0.85
N GLN A 190 -21.16 3.56 -1.56
CA GLN A 190 -21.16 2.97 -2.91
C GLN A 190 -20.46 3.84 -3.96
N ASP A 191 -20.39 5.14 -3.72
CA ASP A 191 -19.74 6.11 -4.61
C ASP A 191 -18.24 6.30 -4.29
N MET A 192 -17.73 5.67 -3.25
CA MET A 192 -16.34 5.81 -2.83
C MET A 192 -15.41 5.01 -3.74
N ASP A 193 -14.36 5.67 -4.18
CA ASP A 193 -13.27 5.01 -4.93
C ASP A 193 -12.42 4.14 -4.01
N LEU A 194 -12.28 4.57 -2.74
CA LEU A 194 -11.51 3.86 -1.73
C LEU A 194 -12.13 4.05 -0.35
N PHE A 195 -12.37 2.94 0.33
CA PHE A 195 -12.73 2.90 1.74
C PHE A 195 -11.54 2.41 2.55
N LEU A 196 -11.19 3.13 3.61
CA LEU A 196 -10.03 2.87 4.46
C LEU A 196 -10.49 2.64 5.89
N ALA A 197 -10.36 1.43 6.42
CA ALA A 197 -10.62 1.14 7.82
C ALA A 197 -9.29 1.21 8.61
N LEU A 198 -9.13 2.28 9.40
CA LEU A 198 -7.90 2.67 10.06
C LEU A 198 -8.08 2.85 11.59
N THR A 199 -9.04 2.14 12.18
CA THR A 199 -9.24 2.12 13.63
C THR A 199 -8.15 1.28 14.32
N SER A 200 -8.14 1.25 15.63
CA SER A 200 -7.25 0.38 16.42
C SER A 200 -7.74 -1.05 16.57
N ASP A 201 -8.98 -1.33 16.14
CA ASP A 201 -9.62 -2.63 16.26
C ASP A 201 -9.62 -3.36 14.93
N ASP A 202 -9.00 -4.55 14.90
CA ASP A 202 -8.86 -5.34 13.67
C ASP A 202 -10.20 -5.91 13.19
N GLU A 203 -11.04 -6.33 14.13
CA GLU A 203 -12.36 -6.89 13.86
C GLU A 203 -13.27 -5.83 13.23
N ASP A 204 -13.32 -4.63 13.81
CA ASP A 204 -14.07 -3.50 13.28
C ASP A 204 -13.57 -3.11 11.89
N ASN A 205 -12.25 -3.07 11.69
CA ASN A 205 -11.66 -2.75 10.39
C ASN A 205 -12.04 -3.78 9.31
N ILE A 206 -12.04 -5.06 9.65
CA ILE A 206 -12.45 -6.14 8.75
C ILE A 206 -13.94 -6.02 8.42
N MET A 207 -14.80 -5.89 9.44
CA MET A 207 -16.25 -5.82 9.26
C MET A 207 -16.66 -4.58 8.46
N ALA A 208 -16.10 -3.40 8.77
CA ALA A 208 -16.35 -2.18 8.02
C ALA A 208 -15.94 -2.30 6.55
N CYS A 209 -14.78 -2.91 6.26
CA CYS A 209 -14.34 -3.15 4.89
C CYS A 209 -15.26 -4.12 4.13
N LEU A 210 -15.67 -5.23 4.77
CA LEU A 210 -16.58 -6.19 4.15
C LEU A 210 -17.93 -5.54 3.87
N LEU A 211 -18.46 -4.74 4.80
CA LEU A 211 -19.70 -3.99 4.64
C LEU A 211 -19.57 -2.97 3.50
N ALA A 212 -18.56 -2.12 3.51
CA ALA A 212 -18.33 -1.13 2.47
C ALA A 212 -18.23 -1.77 1.08
N LYS A 213 -17.53 -2.92 0.98
CA LYS A 213 -17.39 -3.65 -0.27
C LYS A 213 -18.71 -4.23 -0.75
N ARG A 214 -19.49 -4.83 0.14
CA ARG A 214 -20.83 -5.33 -0.16
C ARG A 214 -21.77 -4.22 -0.64
N MET A 215 -21.68 -3.04 -0.04
CA MET A 215 -22.46 -1.87 -0.42
C MET A 215 -22.01 -1.18 -1.71
N GLY A 216 -20.86 -1.58 -2.29
CA GLY A 216 -20.44 -1.12 -3.61
C GLY A 216 -19.22 -0.21 -3.63
N ALA A 217 -18.52 0.01 -2.51
CA ALA A 217 -17.24 0.71 -2.53
C ALA A 217 -16.27 0.00 -3.49
N ARG A 218 -15.61 0.77 -4.37
CA ARG A 218 -14.81 0.21 -5.46
C ARG A 218 -13.62 -0.62 -4.92
N ARG A 219 -12.90 -0.07 -3.94
CA ARG A 219 -11.80 -0.75 -3.25
C ARG A 219 -11.88 -0.51 -1.75
N VAL A 220 -11.40 -1.49 -1.00
CA VAL A 220 -11.33 -1.40 0.45
C VAL A 220 -9.94 -1.78 0.96
N LEU A 221 -9.47 -1.07 1.98
CA LEU A 221 -8.22 -1.34 2.67
C LEU A 221 -8.47 -1.42 4.17
N ALA A 222 -8.07 -2.52 4.79
CA ALA A 222 -8.11 -2.72 6.23
C ALA A 222 -6.71 -2.63 6.84
N LEU A 223 -6.56 -1.83 7.90
CA LEU A 223 -5.38 -1.87 8.76
C LEU A 223 -5.54 -3.03 9.73
N ILE A 224 -4.60 -3.97 9.73
CA ILE A 224 -4.69 -5.21 10.53
C ILE A 224 -3.39 -5.42 11.29
N ASN A 225 -3.46 -5.42 12.61
CA ASN A 225 -2.31 -5.58 13.49
C ASN A 225 -1.94 -7.05 13.70
N ARG A 226 -2.95 -7.92 13.82
CA ARG A 226 -2.77 -9.35 14.09
C ARG A 226 -2.49 -10.11 12.81
N LYS A 227 -1.32 -10.75 12.71
CA LYS A 227 -0.95 -11.55 11.53
C LYS A 227 -2.00 -12.60 11.17
N ALA A 228 -2.53 -13.32 12.16
CA ALA A 228 -3.55 -14.36 11.92
C ALA A 228 -4.79 -13.81 11.20
N TYR A 229 -5.23 -12.59 11.51
CA TYR A 229 -6.37 -11.96 10.85
C TYR A 229 -6.01 -11.49 9.44
N ALA A 230 -4.81 -10.94 9.29
CA ALA A 230 -4.33 -10.56 7.96
C ALA A 230 -4.24 -11.77 7.01
N ASP A 231 -3.83 -12.93 7.52
CA ASP A 231 -3.77 -14.18 6.76
C ASP A 231 -5.18 -14.73 6.43
N LEU A 232 -6.14 -14.58 7.37
CA LEU A 232 -7.53 -15.01 7.19
C LEU A 232 -8.24 -14.23 6.09
N VAL A 233 -8.02 -12.91 6.00
CA VAL A 233 -8.70 -12.06 5.00
C VAL A 233 -8.00 -12.03 3.64
N GLN A 234 -6.84 -12.66 3.53
CA GLN A 234 -6.12 -12.77 2.26
C GLN A 234 -6.94 -13.60 1.26
N GLY A 235 -7.11 -13.09 0.06
CA GLY A 235 -7.92 -13.75 -0.97
C GLY A 235 -9.44 -13.63 -0.79
N THR A 236 -9.90 -12.89 0.23
CA THR A 236 -11.32 -12.56 0.42
C THR A 236 -11.71 -11.31 -0.41
N THR A 237 -12.86 -10.74 -0.09
CA THR A 237 -13.38 -9.50 -0.67
C THR A 237 -12.59 -8.24 -0.29
N ILE A 238 -11.71 -8.30 0.72
CA ILE A 238 -10.83 -7.20 1.11
C ILE A 238 -9.68 -7.08 0.11
N ASP A 239 -9.62 -5.95 -0.59
CA ASP A 239 -8.63 -5.75 -1.66
C ASP A 239 -7.20 -5.64 -1.11
N ILE A 240 -7.03 -4.96 0.05
CA ILE A 240 -5.73 -4.76 0.69
C ILE A 240 -5.88 -4.90 2.21
N ALA A 241 -5.07 -5.78 2.80
CA ALA A 241 -4.85 -5.85 4.24
C ALA A 241 -3.43 -5.34 4.55
N LEU A 242 -3.33 -4.21 5.23
CA LEU A 242 -2.07 -3.54 5.55
C LEU A 242 -1.72 -3.77 7.03
N SER A 243 -0.52 -4.29 7.29
CA SER A 243 -0.01 -4.45 8.66
C SER A 243 0.95 -3.31 9.00
N PRO A 244 0.70 -2.55 10.09
CA PRO A 244 1.62 -1.52 10.58
C PRO A 244 3.01 -2.09 10.89
N ALA A 245 3.08 -3.30 11.46
CA ALA A 245 4.34 -3.95 11.76
C ALA A 245 5.19 -4.16 10.51
N HIS A 246 4.59 -4.62 9.40
CA HIS A 246 5.31 -4.81 8.15
C HIS A 246 5.74 -3.48 7.51
N ALA A 247 4.97 -2.42 7.67
CA ALA A 247 5.35 -1.09 7.19
C ALA A 247 6.59 -0.53 7.91
N VAL A 248 6.85 -0.97 9.14
CA VAL A 248 7.96 -0.51 9.99
C VAL A 248 9.18 -1.42 9.94
N ILE A 249 8.98 -2.74 9.76
CA ILE A 249 10.07 -3.73 9.77
C ILE A 249 11.17 -3.36 8.77
N GLY A 250 10.83 -2.90 7.58
CA GLY A 250 11.79 -2.48 6.57
C GLY A 250 12.73 -1.39 7.07
N ALA A 251 12.19 -0.35 7.70
CA ALA A 251 12.99 0.75 8.25
C ALA A 251 13.87 0.31 9.41
N LEU A 252 13.39 -0.60 10.28
CA LEU A 252 14.17 -1.18 11.37
C LEU A 252 15.32 -2.06 10.85
N LEU A 253 15.04 -2.92 9.88
CA LEU A 253 16.05 -3.81 9.31
C LEU A 253 17.15 -3.05 8.57
N ALA A 254 16.81 -1.98 7.85
CA ALA A 254 17.80 -1.11 7.22
C ALA A 254 18.75 -0.49 8.25
N TYR A 255 18.23 -0.08 9.41
CA TYR A 255 19.03 0.50 10.49
C TYR A 255 19.89 -0.55 11.22
N VAL A 256 19.37 -1.76 11.46
CA VAL A 256 20.07 -2.81 12.19
C VAL A 256 21.12 -3.51 11.34
N ARG A 257 20.89 -3.68 10.06
CA ARG A 257 21.87 -4.25 9.12
C ARG A 257 22.97 -3.21 8.86
N ARG A 258 23.99 -3.24 9.72
CA ARG A 258 25.18 -2.37 9.61
C ARG A 258 25.89 -2.63 8.28
N GLY A 259 26.29 -1.57 7.59
CA GLY A 259 27.00 -1.61 6.33
C GLY A 259 26.29 -0.79 5.25
N ASP A 260 26.42 -1.22 4.02
CA ASP A 260 25.96 -0.47 2.85
C ASP A 260 24.48 -0.71 2.47
N VAL A 261 23.67 -1.24 3.39
CA VAL A 261 22.24 -1.46 3.19
C VAL A 261 21.50 -0.16 3.50
N GLU A 262 20.90 0.45 2.47
CA GLU A 262 20.15 1.70 2.58
C GLU A 262 18.67 1.45 2.90
N ALA A 263 18.09 0.38 2.34
CA ALA A 263 16.70 0.04 2.57
C ALA A 263 16.46 -1.48 2.58
N VAL A 264 15.46 -1.90 3.37
CA VAL A 264 14.97 -3.28 3.42
C VAL A 264 13.45 -3.23 3.36
N TYR A 265 12.88 -3.99 2.47
CA TYR A 265 11.42 -4.07 2.31
C TYR A 265 10.95 -5.50 2.40
N SER A 266 9.91 -5.72 3.18
CA SER A 266 9.23 -7.00 3.26
C SER A 266 8.26 -7.15 2.08
N LEU A 267 8.39 -8.21 1.33
CA LEU A 267 7.48 -8.59 0.25
C LEU A 267 6.51 -9.65 0.77
N ARG A 268 5.25 -9.53 0.34
CA ARG A 268 4.22 -10.50 0.73
C ARG A 268 4.26 -10.87 2.22
N ARG A 269 4.32 -9.86 3.10
CA ARG A 269 4.29 -10.03 4.56
C ARG A 269 5.40 -10.95 5.12
N GLY A 270 6.59 -10.86 4.56
CA GLY A 270 7.77 -11.60 5.03
C GLY A 270 8.08 -12.89 4.27
N ALA A 271 7.35 -13.20 3.19
CA ALA A 271 7.66 -14.35 2.34
C ALA A 271 8.98 -14.15 1.56
N ALA A 272 9.35 -12.90 1.27
CA ALA A 272 10.62 -12.53 0.66
C ALA A 272 11.04 -11.12 1.12
N GLU A 273 12.28 -10.73 0.83
CA GLU A 273 12.80 -9.39 1.11
C GLU A 273 13.42 -8.78 -0.15
N ALA A 274 13.24 -7.47 -0.30
CA ALA A 274 13.97 -6.66 -1.27
C ALA A 274 14.95 -5.77 -0.53
N LEU A 275 16.20 -5.77 -0.95
CA LEU A 275 17.31 -5.04 -0.32
C LEU A 275 17.84 -3.99 -1.29
N GLU A 276 18.07 -2.79 -0.77
CA GLU A 276 18.86 -1.75 -1.43
C GLU A 276 20.20 -1.62 -0.70
N ALA A 277 21.30 -1.74 -1.43
CA ALA A 277 22.62 -1.62 -0.87
C ALA A 277 23.58 -0.91 -1.83
N VAL A 278 24.56 -0.20 -1.28
CA VAL A 278 25.63 0.44 -2.05
C VAL A 278 26.65 -0.62 -2.46
N ALA A 279 26.89 -0.75 -3.76
CA ALA A 279 27.92 -1.63 -4.28
C ALA A 279 29.28 -0.94 -4.27
N HIS A 280 30.22 -1.43 -3.47
CA HIS A 280 31.61 -0.99 -3.53
C HIS A 280 32.38 -1.82 -4.56
N GLY A 281 33.10 -1.12 -5.45
CA GLY A 281 33.98 -1.78 -6.43
C GLY A 281 35.04 -2.65 -5.69
N ALA A 282 35.17 -3.90 -6.07
CA ALA A 282 36.24 -4.75 -5.55
C ALA A 282 37.58 -4.10 -5.89
N ARG A 283 38.38 -3.72 -4.87
CA ARG A 283 39.79 -3.38 -5.09
C ARG A 283 40.45 -4.62 -5.68
N LYS A 284 40.88 -4.56 -6.93
CA LYS A 284 41.84 -5.55 -7.44
C LYS A 284 43.05 -5.44 -6.56
N SER A 285 43.29 -6.47 -5.75
CA SER A 285 44.57 -6.67 -5.10
C SER A 285 45.61 -6.91 -6.21
N SER A 286 46.49 -5.95 -6.38
CA SER A 286 47.70 -6.06 -7.19
C SER A 286 48.66 -7.05 -6.57
#